data_8362ac0aed920977ee8d77ae94bdce3b
#
_entry.id   8362ac0aed920977ee8d77ae94bdce3b
#
_cell.length_a   1.000
_cell.length_b   1.000
_cell.length_c   1.000
_cell.angle_alpha   90.00
_cell.angle_beta   90.00
_cell.angle_gamma   90.00
#
_symmetry.space_group_name_H-M   'P 1'
#
loop_
_entity.id
_entity.type
_entity.pdbx_description
1 polymer ?
#
loop_
_entity_poly.entity_id
_entity_poly.type
_entity_poly.pdbx_seq_one_letter_code
_entity_poly.pdbx_strand_id
1 'polypeptide(L)'
;MSSRFASAPVARLATAGADGRPHVVPVCFAIDEQTLYFAVDFKPKRSTNLRRLRNIAANPAVSILVDHYDDDWNRLWWVRVDGEARMVTEGAEAQRAVKLLAARYSQYRANAPAGPVVAVAIAAMTGWSAS
;
A
#
# COMPACT_ATOMS: atom_id res chain seq x y z
N MET A 1 1.85 -4.03 -15.98
CA MET A 1 1.53 -4.22 -14.54
C MET A 1 1.25 -5.68 -14.27
N SER A 2 1.86 -6.25 -13.26
CA SER A 2 1.63 -7.63 -12.91
C SER A 2 0.24 -7.82 -12.33
N SER A 3 -0.57 -8.71 -12.92
CA SER A 3 -1.88 -9.05 -12.37
C SER A 3 -1.77 -9.75 -11.01
N ARG A 4 -0.67 -10.47 -10.78
CA ARG A 4 -0.41 -11.09 -9.48
C ARG A 4 -0.30 -10.05 -8.38
N PHE A 5 0.42 -8.95 -8.66
CA PHE A 5 0.54 -7.86 -7.70
C PHE A 5 -0.81 -7.22 -7.44
N ALA A 6 -1.52 -6.83 -8.51
CA ALA A 6 -2.76 -6.07 -8.38
C ALA A 6 -3.86 -6.86 -7.66
N SER A 7 -3.88 -8.19 -7.80
CA SER A 7 -4.92 -9.03 -7.21
C SER A 7 -4.58 -9.56 -5.82
N ALA A 8 -3.37 -9.33 -5.32
CA ALA A 8 -2.99 -9.81 -3.99
C ALA A 8 -3.81 -9.10 -2.91
N PRO A 9 -4.29 -9.82 -1.89
CA PRO A 9 -5.16 -9.21 -0.89
C PRO A 9 -4.42 -8.33 0.11
N VAL A 10 -3.12 -8.53 0.28
CA VAL A 10 -2.31 -7.75 1.23
C VAL A 10 -0.91 -7.56 0.67
N ALA A 11 -0.31 -6.43 1.00
CA ALA A 11 1.07 -6.14 0.65
C ALA A 11 1.83 -5.70 1.90
N ARG A 12 3.15 -5.65 1.80
CA ARG A 12 4.03 -5.18 2.87
C ARG A 12 4.60 -3.83 2.45
N LEU A 13 4.33 -2.82 3.25
CA LEU A 13 4.77 -1.44 2.99
C LEU A 13 6.00 -1.15 3.84
N ALA A 14 7.09 -0.78 3.18
CA ALA A 14 8.32 -0.37 3.84
C ALA A 14 8.48 1.15 3.72
N THR A 15 8.71 1.79 4.85
CA THR A 15 8.99 3.23 4.92
C THR A 15 10.22 3.45 5.78
N ALA A 16 10.82 4.63 5.65
CA ALA A 16 11.91 5.06 6.54
C ALA A 16 11.72 6.53 6.81
N GLY A 17 11.90 6.93 8.06
CA GLY A 17 11.77 8.32 8.45
C GLY A 17 13.06 9.10 8.30
N ALA A 18 13.11 10.27 8.96
CA ALA A 18 14.27 11.15 8.92
C ALA A 18 15.54 10.50 9.47
N ASP A 19 15.39 9.56 10.42
CA ASP A 19 16.52 8.83 11.02
C ASP A 19 16.98 7.64 10.17
N GLY A 20 16.29 7.35 9.05
CA GLY A 20 16.63 6.23 8.18
C GLY A 20 16.26 4.86 8.71
N ARG A 21 15.59 4.78 9.86
CA ARG A 21 15.22 3.47 10.43
C ARG A 21 14.10 2.84 9.60
N PRO A 22 14.27 1.61 9.11
CA PRO A 22 13.21 0.97 8.33
C PRO A 22 12.03 0.56 9.21
N HIS A 23 10.84 0.58 8.59
CA HIS A 23 9.58 0.22 9.23
C HIS A 23 8.73 -0.51 8.21
N VAL A 24 8.17 -1.66 8.57
CA VAL A 24 7.38 -2.49 7.64
C VAL A 24 6.06 -2.86 8.30
N VAL A 25 4.97 -2.66 7.55
CA VAL A 25 3.62 -3.01 8.00
C VAL A 25 2.82 -3.60 6.85
N PRO A 26 1.83 -4.47 7.13
CA PRO A 26 0.92 -4.92 6.07
C PRO A 26 -0.09 -3.81 5.74
N VAL A 27 -0.49 -3.78 4.47
CA VAL A 27 -1.52 -2.83 4.00
C VAL A 27 -2.44 -3.53 3.01
N CYS A 28 -3.72 -3.15 3.01
CA CYS A 28 -4.65 -3.41 1.93
C CYS A 28 -4.53 -2.29 0.92
N PHE A 29 -4.65 -2.60 -0.37
CA PHE A 29 -4.34 -1.61 -1.41
C PHE A 29 -5.16 -1.84 -2.67
N ALA A 30 -5.21 -0.82 -3.51
CA ALA A 30 -5.77 -0.90 -4.85
C ALA A 30 -4.86 -0.11 -5.79
N ILE A 31 -4.88 -0.48 -7.07
CA ILE A 31 -4.06 0.18 -8.08
C ILE A 31 -4.97 0.73 -9.17
N ASP A 32 -4.69 1.96 -9.58
CA ASP A 32 -5.30 2.60 -10.73
C ASP A 32 -4.19 3.17 -11.60
N GLU A 33 -3.96 2.55 -12.74
CA GLU A 33 -2.88 2.91 -13.67
C GLU A 33 -1.52 2.84 -12.99
N GLN A 34 -0.85 3.99 -12.79
CA GLN A 34 0.48 4.07 -12.21
C GLN A 34 0.47 4.50 -10.75
N THR A 35 -0.69 4.45 -10.11
CA THR A 35 -0.82 4.88 -8.72
C THR A 35 -1.38 3.76 -7.87
N LEU A 36 -0.72 3.50 -6.75
CA LEU A 36 -1.19 2.56 -5.75
C LEU A 36 -1.76 3.35 -4.58
N TYR A 37 -2.93 2.95 -4.10
CA TYR A 37 -3.60 3.60 -2.98
C TYR A 37 -3.75 2.65 -1.81
N PHE A 38 -3.51 3.15 -0.61
CA PHE A 38 -3.94 2.46 0.59
C PHE A 38 -4.53 3.47 1.56
N ALA A 39 -5.41 3.00 2.45
CA ALA A 39 -6.04 3.86 3.43
C ALA A 39 -5.50 3.51 4.81
N VAL A 40 -5.54 4.47 5.70
CA VAL A 40 -5.17 4.27 7.09
C VAL A 40 -6.45 4.16 7.90
N ASP A 41 -6.62 3.01 8.57
CA ASP A 41 -7.73 2.77 9.47
C ASP A 41 -7.30 3.10 10.89
N PHE A 42 -7.94 4.09 11.48
CA PHE A 42 -7.70 4.42 12.87
C PHE A 42 -8.70 3.69 13.76
N LYS A 43 -8.18 2.91 14.69
CA LYS A 43 -9.02 2.38 15.76
C LYS A 43 -9.45 3.55 16.65
N PRO A 44 -10.64 3.50 17.28
CA PRO A 44 -11.14 4.64 18.07
C PRO A 44 -10.21 5.15 19.15
N LYS A 45 -9.36 4.31 19.71
CA LYS A 45 -8.46 4.68 20.80
C LYS A 45 -7.03 4.88 20.32
N ARG A 46 -6.78 4.88 19.04
CA ARG A 46 -5.42 5.00 18.50
C ARG A 46 -5.15 6.43 18.08
N SER A 47 -3.88 6.78 18.18
CA SER A 47 -3.40 8.05 17.66
C SER A 47 -3.53 8.08 16.14
N THR A 48 -3.88 9.24 15.58
CA THR A 48 -3.84 9.46 14.13
C THR A 48 -2.41 9.65 13.62
N ASN A 49 -1.42 9.76 14.54
CA ASN A 49 -0.04 10.02 14.19
C ASN A 49 0.73 8.69 14.08
N LEU A 50 0.36 7.88 13.10
CA LEU A 50 1.00 6.60 12.89
C LEU A 50 2.41 6.75 12.35
N ARG A 51 3.27 5.82 12.73
CA ARG A 51 4.68 5.87 12.34
C ARG A 51 4.84 5.92 10.82
N ARG A 52 4.06 5.12 10.08
CA ARG A 52 4.15 5.10 8.61
C ARG A 52 3.85 6.48 8.02
N LEU A 53 2.88 7.21 8.57
CA LEU A 53 2.54 8.53 8.06
C LEU A 53 3.62 9.55 8.38
N ARG A 54 4.20 9.50 9.59
CA ARG A 54 5.33 10.36 9.95
C ARG A 54 6.52 10.10 9.05
N ASN A 55 6.79 8.81 8.78
CA ASN A 55 7.89 8.44 7.91
C ASN A 55 7.70 8.98 6.50
N ILE A 56 6.49 8.83 5.95
CA ILE A 56 6.19 9.31 4.60
C ILE A 56 6.31 10.83 4.52
N ALA A 57 5.87 11.54 5.55
CA ALA A 57 5.98 13.00 5.56
C ALA A 57 7.45 13.45 5.56
N ALA A 58 8.32 12.72 6.24
CA ALA A 58 9.74 13.04 6.30
C ALA A 58 10.52 12.51 5.09
N ASN A 59 10.08 11.36 4.54
CA ASN A 59 10.77 10.69 3.44
C ASN A 59 9.71 10.00 2.58
N PRO A 60 9.38 10.55 1.42
CA PRO A 60 8.31 9.98 0.58
C PRO A 60 8.69 8.69 -0.14
N ALA A 61 9.96 8.30 -0.17
CA ALA A 61 10.37 7.07 -0.83
C ALA A 61 9.85 5.85 -0.06
N VAL A 62 9.14 4.97 -0.76
CA VAL A 62 8.55 3.76 -0.18
C VAL A 62 8.78 2.58 -1.10
N SER A 63 8.73 1.38 -0.51
CA SER A 63 8.69 0.13 -1.27
C SER A 63 7.52 -0.70 -0.79
N ILE A 64 6.89 -1.41 -1.72
CA ILE A 64 5.73 -2.23 -1.42
C ILE A 64 5.96 -3.60 -2.05
N LEU A 65 5.89 -4.63 -1.21
CA LEU A 65 6.18 -6.00 -1.61
C LEU A 65 4.94 -6.86 -1.51
N VAL A 66 4.69 -7.61 -2.57
CA VAL A 66 3.76 -8.74 -2.57
C VAL A 66 4.56 -9.98 -2.86
N ASP A 67 4.32 -11.04 -2.12
CA ASP A 67 5.03 -12.28 -2.32
C ASP A 67 4.09 -13.47 -2.15
N HIS A 68 4.48 -14.58 -2.71
CA HIS A 68 3.75 -15.84 -2.61
C HIS A 68 4.70 -16.93 -2.17
N TYR A 69 4.42 -17.53 -1.03
CA TYR A 69 5.15 -18.70 -0.56
C TYR A 69 4.36 -19.96 -0.88
N ASP A 70 5.08 -21.01 -1.25
CA ASP A 70 4.51 -22.33 -1.50
C ASP A 70 5.59 -23.34 -1.12
N ASP A 71 5.20 -24.45 -0.51
CA ASP A 71 6.16 -25.51 -0.17
C ASP A 71 6.80 -26.10 -1.42
N ASP A 72 6.12 -26.07 -2.55
CA ASP A 72 6.72 -26.31 -3.85
C ASP A 72 7.38 -25.02 -4.32
N TRP A 73 8.68 -24.95 -4.21
CA TRP A 73 9.45 -23.75 -4.50
C TRP A 73 9.42 -23.35 -5.98
N ASN A 74 8.97 -24.22 -6.87
CA ASN A 74 8.77 -23.85 -8.27
C ASN A 74 7.61 -22.88 -8.45
N ARG A 75 6.80 -22.68 -7.40
CA ARG A 75 5.64 -21.79 -7.42
C ARG A 75 5.88 -20.47 -6.71
N LEU A 76 7.08 -20.23 -6.20
CA LEU A 76 7.43 -18.98 -5.52
C LEU A 76 7.48 -17.83 -6.52
N TRP A 77 7.01 -16.67 -6.07
CA TRP A 77 7.20 -15.42 -6.81
C TRP A 77 7.09 -14.24 -5.86
N TRP A 78 7.65 -13.12 -6.26
CA TRP A 78 7.45 -11.86 -5.57
C TRP A 78 7.51 -10.72 -6.58
N VAL A 79 6.85 -9.61 -6.23
CA VAL A 79 6.88 -8.35 -6.99
C VAL A 79 7.02 -7.21 -6.00
N ARG A 80 7.93 -6.30 -6.29
CA ARG A 80 8.14 -5.10 -5.48
C ARG A 80 7.88 -3.87 -6.32
N VAL A 81 7.14 -2.94 -5.75
CA VAL A 81 6.91 -1.61 -6.31
C VAL A 81 7.73 -0.62 -5.49
N ASP A 82 8.51 0.22 -6.18
CA ASP A 82 9.22 1.34 -5.56
C ASP A 82 8.58 2.62 -6.07
N GLY A 83 8.36 3.58 -5.19
CA GLY A 83 7.71 4.82 -5.58
C GLY A 83 7.79 5.89 -4.53
N GLU A 84 7.02 6.95 -4.76
CA GLU A 84 6.94 8.08 -3.84
C GLU A 84 5.51 8.24 -3.34
N ALA A 85 5.37 8.36 -2.04
CA ALA A 85 4.08 8.42 -1.36
C ALA A 85 3.71 9.85 -0.98
N ARG A 86 2.42 10.14 -1.06
CA ARG A 86 1.85 11.39 -0.57
C ARG A 86 0.49 11.14 0.04
N MET A 87 0.13 11.95 1.02
CA MET A 87 -1.19 11.84 1.63
C MET A 87 -2.22 12.60 0.79
N VAL A 88 -3.39 11.99 0.60
CA VAL A 88 -4.52 12.60 -0.10
C VAL A 88 -5.68 12.62 0.89
N THR A 89 -6.03 13.81 1.36
CA THR A 89 -6.97 13.94 2.46
C THR A 89 -8.38 14.31 2.00
N GLU A 90 -8.52 14.87 0.80
CA GLU A 90 -9.82 15.33 0.31
C GLU A 90 -9.80 15.44 -1.22
N GLY A 91 -10.96 15.66 -1.80
CA GLY A 91 -11.12 15.90 -3.22
C GLY A 91 -11.42 14.66 -4.03
N ALA A 92 -11.44 14.83 -5.34
CA ALA A 92 -11.87 13.77 -6.26
C ALA A 92 -10.96 12.55 -6.22
N GLU A 93 -9.65 12.76 -6.07
CA GLU A 93 -8.71 11.64 -6.00
C GLU A 93 -8.93 10.81 -4.75
N ALA A 94 -9.17 11.45 -3.60
CA ALA A 94 -9.46 10.74 -2.36
C ALA A 94 -10.75 9.92 -2.48
N GLN A 95 -11.78 10.49 -3.08
CA GLN A 95 -13.05 9.80 -3.30
C GLN A 95 -12.89 8.59 -4.22
N ARG A 96 -12.14 8.75 -5.31
CA ARG A 96 -11.88 7.66 -6.24
C ARG A 96 -11.11 6.54 -5.57
N ALA A 97 -10.10 6.87 -4.76
CA ALA A 97 -9.30 5.89 -4.04
C ALA A 97 -10.17 5.08 -3.07
N VAL A 98 -11.05 5.74 -2.33
CA VAL A 98 -11.97 5.04 -1.42
C VAL A 98 -12.88 4.09 -2.18
N LYS A 99 -13.40 4.50 -3.34
CA LYS A 99 -14.23 3.63 -4.18
C LYS A 99 -13.46 2.40 -4.67
N LEU A 100 -12.22 2.59 -5.09
CA LEU A 100 -11.38 1.47 -5.53
C LEU A 100 -11.14 0.47 -4.40
N LEU A 101 -10.85 0.97 -3.21
CA LEU A 101 -10.62 0.11 -2.05
C LEU A 101 -11.91 -0.61 -1.64
N ALA A 102 -13.05 0.08 -1.65
CA ALA A 102 -14.34 -0.52 -1.31
C ALA A 102 -14.74 -1.60 -2.31
N ALA A 103 -14.37 -1.43 -3.59
CA ALA A 103 -14.64 -2.45 -4.60
C ALA A 103 -13.89 -3.75 -4.32
N ARG A 104 -12.71 -3.67 -3.69
CA ARG A 104 -11.90 -4.85 -3.39
C ARG A 104 -12.16 -5.46 -2.02
N TYR A 105 -12.46 -4.64 -1.02
CA TYR A 105 -12.51 -5.08 0.36
C TYR A 105 -13.90 -4.83 0.95
N SER A 106 -14.59 -5.92 1.31
CA SER A 106 -15.94 -5.83 1.85
C SER A 106 -15.99 -4.99 3.14
N GLN A 107 -14.91 -5.01 3.93
CA GLN A 107 -14.83 -4.21 5.15
C GLN A 107 -14.95 -2.71 4.84
N TYR A 108 -14.40 -2.27 3.72
CA TYR A 108 -14.49 -0.86 3.31
C TYR A 108 -15.84 -0.51 2.70
N ARG A 109 -16.58 -1.49 2.19
CA ARG A 109 -17.97 -1.28 1.77
C ARG A 109 -18.88 -1.05 2.97
N ALA A 110 -18.64 -1.78 4.06
CA ALA A 110 -19.43 -1.64 5.28
C ALA A 110 -19.09 -0.36 6.04
N ASN A 111 -17.79 -0.05 6.11
CA ASN A 111 -17.29 1.13 6.83
C ASN A 111 -16.15 1.74 6.02
N ALA A 112 -16.44 2.84 5.32
CA ALA A 112 -15.42 3.54 4.55
C ALA A 112 -14.26 3.94 5.47
N PRO A 113 -12.99 3.91 4.98
CA PRO A 113 -11.87 4.32 5.81
C PRO A 113 -12.02 5.77 6.25
N ALA A 114 -11.88 5.99 7.56
CA ALA A 114 -12.00 7.32 8.15
C ALA A 114 -10.68 8.11 8.11
N GLY A 115 -9.56 7.39 7.98
CA GLY A 115 -8.25 8.02 7.95
C GLY A 115 -7.87 8.50 6.57
N PRO A 116 -6.67 9.10 6.45
CA PRO A 116 -6.21 9.58 5.16
C PRO A 116 -5.93 8.43 4.19
N VAL A 117 -6.03 8.74 2.91
CA VAL A 117 -5.59 7.86 1.83
C VAL A 117 -4.16 8.26 1.48
N VAL A 118 -3.32 7.26 1.23
CA VAL A 118 -1.97 7.48 0.73
C VAL A 118 -1.92 7.06 -0.73
N ALA A 119 -1.39 7.91 -1.58
CA ALA A 119 -1.17 7.64 -2.99
C ALA A 119 0.32 7.45 -3.23
N VAL A 120 0.67 6.34 -3.85
CA VAL A 120 2.06 6.03 -4.21
C VAL A 120 2.20 6.12 -5.72
N ALA A 121 2.97 7.08 -6.20
CA ALA A 121 3.32 7.17 -7.62
C ALA A 121 4.38 6.10 -7.89
N ILE A 122 4.03 5.11 -8.71
CA ILE A 122 4.89 3.97 -8.99
C ILE A 122 6.01 4.40 -9.93
N ALA A 123 7.26 4.30 -9.48
CA ALA A 123 8.43 4.64 -10.27
C ALA A 123 9.04 3.40 -10.93
N ALA A 124 9.03 2.27 -10.25
CA ALA A 124 9.63 1.04 -10.78
C ALA A 124 8.90 -0.18 -10.22
N MET A 125 8.88 -1.24 -11.01
CA MET A 125 8.33 -2.52 -10.60
C MET A 125 9.35 -3.60 -10.91
N THR A 126 9.72 -4.39 -9.91
CA THR A 126 10.70 -5.46 -10.02
C THR A 126 10.04 -6.75 -9.57
N GLY A 127 10.23 -7.81 -10.31
CA GLY A 127 9.63 -9.08 -9.97
C GLY A 127 10.57 -10.25 -10.21
N TRP A 128 10.25 -11.37 -9.58
CA TRP A 128 10.94 -12.64 -9.72
C TRP A 128 9.93 -13.76 -9.64
N SER A 129 10.16 -14.80 -10.42
CA SER A 129 9.34 -16.00 -10.40
C SER A 129 10.25 -17.20 -10.57
N ALA A 130 9.95 -18.29 -9.84
CA ALA A 130 10.74 -19.52 -9.89
C ALA A 130 10.51 -20.30 -11.20
N SER A 131 9.45 -19.96 -11.92
CA SER A 131 9.13 -20.68 -13.17
C SER A 131 8.54 -19.77 -14.22
#